data_963c30fe71467b05583f6e9529bf24bb
#
_entry.id   963c30fe71467b05583f6e9529bf24bb
#
_cell.length_a   1.000
_cell.length_b   1.000
_cell.length_c   1.000
_cell.angle_alpha   90.00
_cell.angle_beta   90.00
_cell.angle_gamma   90.00
#
_symmetry.space_group_name_H-M   'P 1'
#
loop_
_entity.id
_entity.type
_entity.pdbx_description
1 polymer ?
#
loop_
_entity_poly.entity_id
_entity_poly.type
_entity_poly.pdbx_seq_one_letter_code
_entity_poly.pdbx_strand_id
1 'polypeptide(L)'
;MKQKFLSKWIFAGAALVLGLTACNNKNEDDLAREKGYDTYSTISLSLPASPRAGDDDYNKVDTYEGIDHIKSLTLYMIDNADLTAKPEAQHFLESSLHLDGATGKVTMAPFRTKSGNKTVYAVINITDAIKNVLDAANNATDFKTAYEDAYEAFGANPIAQLESGKDVIVMSGKPVTQEIKPNVSALNAPAINNVPITLSRAAARVSVTTTAEETAQGSGVYEIKAKLPNGQTKIFGKIADLKWSVGQYEKTFYLLQKTDRQSPNYSWIPTDKGNWESQAPAKYNYAELADAKFFSVTRIAAYGLEQVKTVKYKYISETTHSDATDAAIPMTSGYRKGNTTYVLIKGKFAPADDMWADQEQNHWTPGEDLFYGLATQKFYTSEQKAKAAGNDDRKIVTYKKGMVFYFLWVNPNVVDMTKWAMSPVYRNNIYNVDIKSFQNIGLSGNPFNPDPQDPDKPDPDDPDNPKPEEPLPTEKTFMVATITITPWTWHNYSIDL
;
A
#
# COMPACT_ATOMS: atom_id res chain seq x y z
N MET A 1 65.46 22.28 -16.98
CA MET A 1 64.84 23.57 -16.61
C MET A 1 63.40 23.36 -16.27
N LYS A 2 63.05 23.65 -15.03
CA LYS A 2 61.74 23.40 -14.41
C LYS A 2 60.78 24.51 -14.75
N GLN A 3 59.55 24.19 -15.12
CA GLN A 3 58.43 25.11 -14.88
C GLN A 3 57.22 24.34 -14.37
N LYS A 4 56.75 24.73 -13.19
CA LYS A 4 55.55 24.29 -12.49
C LYS A 4 54.34 24.97 -13.13
N PHE A 5 53.28 24.20 -13.46
CA PHE A 5 51.96 24.75 -13.70
C PHE A 5 51.05 24.40 -12.49
N LEU A 6 50.69 25.45 -11.77
CA LEU A 6 49.58 25.43 -10.80
C LEU A 6 48.26 25.49 -11.57
N SER A 7 47.46 24.50 -11.47
CA SER A 7 46.06 24.54 -11.90
C SER A 7 45.20 25.16 -10.80
N LYS A 8 44.66 26.33 -11.06
CA LYS A 8 43.61 26.96 -10.25
C LYS A 8 42.28 26.28 -10.58
N TRP A 9 41.70 25.57 -9.62
CA TRP A 9 40.31 25.16 -9.65
C TRP A 9 39.45 26.37 -9.25
N ILE A 10 38.70 26.87 -10.23
CA ILE A 10 37.69 27.90 -10.01
C ILE A 10 36.41 27.18 -9.55
N PHE A 11 36.00 27.47 -8.35
CA PHE A 11 34.66 27.22 -7.88
C PHE A 11 33.68 28.14 -8.64
N ALA A 12 32.95 27.56 -9.59
CA ALA A 12 31.85 28.23 -10.27
C ALA A 12 30.61 27.30 -10.18
N GLY A 13 29.82 27.50 -9.18
CA GLY A 13 28.60 26.67 -9.04
C GLY A 13 27.75 27.00 -7.83
N ALA A 14 27.45 28.27 -7.57
CA ALA A 14 26.42 28.62 -6.58
C ALA A 14 25.99 30.09 -6.73
N ALA A 15 25.59 30.49 -7.92
CA ALA A 15 25.12 31.88 -8.12
C ALA A 15 24.09 31.97 -9.25
N LEU A 16 23.07 31.10 -9.24
CA LEU A 16 22.00 31.25 -10.23
C LEU A 16 20.58 31.01 -9.65
N VAL A 17 20.37 31.27 -8.37
CA VAL A 17 19.00 31.31 -7.80
C VAL A 17 18.69 32.63 -7.10
N LEU A 18 19.56 33.61 -7.18
CA LEU A 18 19.37 34.95 -6.59
C LEU A 18 18.88 36.02 -7.58
N GLY A 19 18.39 35.64 -8.74
CA GLY A 19 18.09 36.60 -9.83
C GLY A 19 16.63 36.99 -10.02
N LEU A 20 15.67 36.58 -9.19
CA LEU A 20 14.26 36.97 -9.37
C LEU A 20 13.59 37.57 -8.12
N THR A 21 14.31 37.96 -7.10
CA THR A 21 13.75 38.68 -5.94
C THR A 21 14.21 40.16 -5.86
N ALA A 22 14.69 40.71 -6.92
CA ALA A 22 15.23 42.10 -6.93
C ALA A 22 14.16 43.20 -7.17
N CYS A 23 12.88 42.97 -6.79
CA CYS A 23 11.86 44.00 -6.85
C CYS A 23 10.92 44.07 -5.64
N ASN A 24 11.29 43.54 -4.47
CA ASN A 24 10.53 43.83 -3.25
C ASN A 24 11.46 43.79 -2.04
N ASN A 25 12.15 44.88 -1.76
CA ASN A 25 12.91 45.10 -0.53
C ASN A 25 12.00 45.35 0.68
N LYS A 26 11.01 44.46 0.89
CA LYS A 26 10.23 44.49 2.13
C LYS A 26 10.90 43.59 3.15
N ASN A 27 11.22 44.15 4.31
CA ASN A 27 11.71 43.38 5.47
C ASN A 27 10.65 42.38 5.89
N GLU A 28 11.02 41.27 6.54
CA GLU A 28 10.08 40.28 7.09
C GLU A 28 9.02 40.93 7.97
N ASP A 29 9.36 42.00 8.68
CA ASP A 29 8.45 42.79 9.50
C ASP A 29 7.43 43.57 8.67
N ASP A 30 7.78 44.06 7.51
CA ASP A 30 6.84 44.80 6.60
C ASP A 30 5.88 43.82 5.94
N LEU A 31 6.33 42.64 5.54
CA LEU A 31 5.49 41.56 5.01
C LEU A 31 4.52 41.04 6.08
N ALA A 32 4.98 40.93 7.32
CA ALA A 32 4.15 40.49 8.44
C ALA A 32 3.06 41.52 8.74
N ARG A 33 3.37 42.84 8.67
CA ARG A 33 2.38 43.92 8.87
C ARG A 33 1.35 43.96 7.74
N GLU A 34 1.75 43.76 6.49
CA GLU A 34 0.79 43.69 5.37
C GLU A 34 -0.17 42.50 5.48
N LYS A 35 0.29 41.38 5.99
CA LYS A 35 -0.57 40.22 6.26
C LYS A 35 -1.40 40.36 7.54
N GLY A 36 -1.15 41.42 8.35
CA GLY A 36 -1.82 41.63 9.62
C GLY A 36 -1.41 40.62 10.70
N TYR A 37 -0.19 40.08 10.63
CA TYR A 37 0.33 39.17 11.64
C TYR A 37 0.70 39.93 12.91
N ASP A 38 0.17 39.51 14.03
CA ASP A 38 0.30 40.18 15.31
C ASP A 38 0.89 39.29 16.42
N THR A 39 1.24 38.02 16.11
CA THR A 39 1.71 37.07 17.09
C THR A 39 2.60 35.99 16.45
N TYR A 40 3.21 35.16 17.31
CA TYR A 40 3.91 33.95 16.90
C TYR A 40 3.17 32.71 17.41
N SER A 41 3.21 31.65 16.61
CA SER A 41 2.72 30.30 16.94
C SER A 41 3.77 29.27 16.62
N THR A 42 3.60 28.06 17.12
CA THR A 42 4.39 26.88 16.77
C THR A 42 3.49 25.65 16.70
N ILE A 43 3.96 24.61 16.07
CA ILE A 43 3.25 23.34 15.92
C ILE A 43 4.11 22.23 16.53
N SER A 44 3.48 21.31 17.20
CA SER A 44 4.08 20.02 17.57
C SER A 44 3.27 18.88 16.93
N LEU A 45 3.94 18.09 16.11
CA LEU A 45 3.33 16.98 15.42
C LEU A 45 3.69 15.67 16.12
N SER A 46 2.72 14.77 16.19
CA SER A 46 2.96 13.40 16.66
C SER A 46 2.25 12.42 15.75
N LEU A 47 2.85 11.25 15.55
CA LEU A 47 2.14 10.09 15.01
C LEU A 47 1.60 9.25 16.16
N PRO A 48 0.45 8.58 16.00
CA PRO A 48 -0.04 7.67 17.02
C PRO A 48 1.05 6.66 17.36
N ALA A 49 1.30 6.44 18.64
CA ALA A 49 2.26 5.42 19.10
C ALA A 49 1.81 4.00 18.74
N SER A 50 0.54 3.81 18.45
CA SER A 50 -0.05 2.61 17.86
C SER A 50 -1.34 3.03 17.14
N PRO A 51 -1.67 2.48 15.97
CA PRO A 51 -3.04 2.56 15.47
C PRO A 51 -3.93 2.09 16.62
N ARG A 52 -5.06 2.74 16.85
CA ARG A 52 -6.05 2.16 17.78
C ARG A 52 -6.31 0.75 17.30
N ALA A 53 -6.00 -0.23 18.15
CA ALA A 53 -6.41 -1.60 17.94
C ALA A 53 -7.93 -1.56 17.72
N GLY A 54 -8.36 -1.80 16.49
CA GLY A 54 -9.73 -2.21 16.25
C GLY A 54 -9.80 -3.70 16.57
N ASP A 55 -10.99 -4.25 16.68
CA ASP A 55 -11.20 -5.68 16.87
C ASP A 55 -10.58 -6.55 15.76
N ASP A 56 -10.02 -5.91 14.71
CA ASP A 56 -9.46 -6.54 13.51
C ASP A 56 -7.93 -6.74 13.56
N ASP A 57 -7.25 -6.38 14.66
CA ASP A 57 -5.79 -6.52 14.82
C ASP A 57 -5.38 -7.90 15.38
N TYR A 58 -6.10 -8.94 15.02
CA TYR A 58 -5.93 -10.30 15.55
C TYR A 58 -4.63 -11.02 15.19
N ASN A 59 -3.91 -10.53 14.17
CA ASN A 59 -2.58 -11.04 13.79
C ASN A 59 -1.43 -10.09 14.18
N LYS A 60 -1.67 -9.20 15.13
CA LYS A 60 -0.73 -8.15 15.52
C LYS A 60 0.52 -8.72 16.18
N VAL A 61 1.66 -8.22 15.77
CA VAL A 61 2.97 -8.44 16.40
C VAL A 61 3.55 -7.10 16.87
N ASP A 62 4.81 -7.11 17.31
CA ASP A 62 5.54 -5.93 17.72
C ASP A 62 5.34 -4.71 16.79
N THR A 63 5.57 -3.52 17.33
CA THR A 63 5.48 -2.28 16.58
C THR A 63 6.76 -1.99 15.80
N TYR A 64 6.63 -1.37 14.64
CA TYR A 64 7.74 -0.90 13.83
C TYR A 64 7.70 0.62 13.69
N GLU A 65 8.76 1.29 14.08
CA GLU A 65 8.83 2.74 14.05
C GLU A 65 8.94 3.34 12.64
N GLY A 66 9.44 2.56 11.67
CA GLY A 66 9.57 3.00 10.29
C GLY A 66 10.84 3.79 10.01
N ILE A 67 10.97 4.25 8.79
CA ILE A 67 12.07 5.07 8.26
C ILE A 67 11.52 6.31 7.56
N ASP A 68 10.56 6.95 8.18
CA ASP A 68 9.87 8.10 7.63
C ASP A 68 10.81 9.28 7.35
N HIS A 69 10.57 9.95 6.23
CA HIS A 69 11.27 11.16 5.85
C HIS A 69 10.27 12.31 5.66
N ILE A 70 10.42 13.36 6.47
CA ILE A 70 9.61 14.56 6.39
C ILE A 70 10.35 15.60 5.55
N LYS A 71 9.94 15.75 4.29
CA LYS A 71 10.50 16.73 3.36
C LYS A 71 9.83 18.09 3.46
N SER A 72 8.56 18.09 3.87
CA SER A 72 7.78 19.32 3.96
C SER A 72 6.64 19.20 4.97
N LEU A 73 6.23 20.36 5.49
CA LEU A 73 5.00 20.55 6.26
C LEU A 73 4.23 21.70 5.65
N THR A 74 2.96 21.49 5.42
CA THR A 74 2.02 22.54 5.00
C THR A 74 0.96 22.69 6.08
N LEU A 75 0.78 23.93 6.54
CA LEU A 75 -0.24 24.31 7.49
C LEU A 75 -1.30 25.13 6.77
N TYR A 76 -2.57 24.89 7.11
CA TYR A 76 -3.69 25.75 6.72
C TYR A 76 -4.43 26.15 7.98
N MET A 77 -4.67 27.46 8.16
CA MET A 77 -5.33 28.01 9.33
C MET A 77 -6.60 28.76 8.90
N ILE A 78 -7.73 28.29 9.38
CA ILE A 78 -9.03 28.93 9.19
C ILE A 78 -9.27 29.85 10.37
N ASP A 79 -9.64 31.13 10.09
CA ASP A 79 -10.13 32.04 11.07
C ASP A 79 -11.60 31.73 11.39
N ASN A 80 -11.88 31.28 12.60
CA ASN A 80 -13.25 30.93 12.99
C ASN A 80 -14.13 32.18 13.20
N ALA A 81 -13.53 33.37 13.28
CA ALA A 81 -14.27 34.63 13.32
C ALA A 81 -14.71 35.14 11.92
N ASP A 82 -14.02 34.68 10.86
CA ASP A 82 -14.34 35.02 9.47
C ASP A 82 -14.20 33.79 8.55
N LEU A 83 -15.26 33.03 8.44
CA LEU A 83 -15.32 31.82 7.60
C LEU A 83 -15.40 32.14 6.09
N THR A 84 -15.55 33.40 5.72
CA THR A 84 -15.54 33.84 4.31
C THR A 84 -14.14 34.15 3.82
N ALA A 85 -13.19 34.34 4.74
CA ALA A 85 -11.81 34.58 4.39
C ALA A 85 -11.14 33.28 3.86
N LYS A 86 -10.18 33.48 2.94
CA LYS A 86 -9.31 32.45 2.48
C LYS A 86 -8.46 31.91 3.65
N PRO A 87 -8.30 30.58 3.82
CA PRO A 87 -7.40 30.03 4.82
C PRO A 87 -5.97 30.54 4.65
N GLU A 88 -5.32 30.87 5.75
CA GLU A 88 -3.90 31.19 5.75
C GLU A 88 -3.10 29.92 5.50
N ALA A 89 -2.30 29.89 4.42
CA ALA A 89 -1.43 28.77 4.09
C ALA A 89 0.03 29.11 4.41
N GLN A 90 0.73 28.21 5.08
CA GLN A 90 2.17 28.31 5.35
C GLN A 90 2.88 27.01 4.99
N HIS A 91 3.97 27.09 4.25
CA HIS A 91 4.73 25.96 3.74
C HIS A 91 6.13 25.98 4.32
N PHE A 92 6.56 24.85 4.90
CA PHE A 92 7.84 24.67 5.55
C PHE A 92 8.59 23.51 4.90
N LEU A 93 9.85 23.71 4.63
CA LEU A 93 10.76 22.66 4.14
C LEU A 93 11.41 21.93 5.33
N GLU A 94 12.01 20.79 5.06
CA GLU A 94 12.72 19.95 6.04
C GLU A 94 13.68 20.75 6.94
N SER A 95 14.44 21.70 6.36
CA SER A 95 15.38 22.56 7.11
C SER A 95 14.75 23.44 8.19
N SER A 96 13.44 23.63 8.16
CA SER A 96 12.69 24.42 9.15
C SER A 96 12.04 23.54 10.23
N LEU A 97 12.18 22.23 10.11
CA LEU A 97 11.55 21.26 10.99
C LEU A 97 12.62 20.69 11.93
N HIS A 98 12.25 20.49 13.19
CA HIS A 98 13.09 19.88 14.19
C HIS A 98 12.44 18.62 14.73
N LEU A 99 13.11 17.48 14.51
CA LEU A 99 12.72 16.19 15.05
C LEU A 99 13.36 16.03 16.43
N ASP A 100 12.54 15.94 17.46
CA ASP A 100 13.01 15.58 18.80
C ASP A 100 13.22 14.06 18.86
N GLY A 101 14.50 13.68 18.84
CA GLY A 101 14.92 12.29 18.88
C GLY A 101 14.45 11.50 20.10
N ALA A 102 14.19 12.14 21.22
CA ALA A 102 13.80 11.46 22.45
C ALA A 102 12.28 11.18 22.51
N THR A 103 11.45 12.05 21.93
CA THR A 103 10.00 11.99 22.04
C THR A 103 9.29 11.58 20.75
N GLY A 104 10.01 11.52 19.61
CA GLY A 104 9.42 11.28 18.29
C GLY A 104 8.49 12.42 17.82
N LYS A 105 8.56 13.58 18.46
CA LYS A 105 7.79 14.75 18.07
C LYS A 105 8.52 15.56 17.02
N VAL A 106 7.80 16.03 16.02
CA VAL A 106 8.29 17.03 15.09
C VAL A 106 7.84 18.38 15.57
N THR A 107 8.77 19.27 15.77
CA THR A 107 8.54 20.67 16.11
C THR A 107 9.13 21.55 15.03
N MET A 108 8.78 22.81 15.04
CA MET A 108 9.30 23.79 14.12
C MET A 108 9.64 25.09 14.84
N ALA A 109 10.45 25.91 14.21
CA ALA A 109 10.68 27.26 14.70
C ALA A 109 9.36 28.04 14.75
N PRO A 110 9.18 28.91 15.75
CA PRO A 110 8.00 29.76 15.82
C PRO A 110 7.85 30.61 14.57
N PHE A 111 6.64 30.65 14.04
CA PHE A 111 6.29 31.41 12.82
C PHE A 111 5.26 32.49 13.14
N ARG A 112 5.25 33.54 12.33
CA ARG A 112 4.30 34.65 12.47
C ARG A 112 2.93 34.25 11.90
N THR A 113 1.85 34.63 12.60
CA THR A 113 0.46 34.39 12.21
C THR A 113 -0.45 35.47 12.82
N LYS A 114 -1.75 35.39 12.49
CA LYS A 114 -2.82 36.22 13.13
C LYS A 114 -3.29 35.50 14.39
N SER A 115 -3.50 36.30 15.44
CA SER A 115 -4.19 35.82 16.66
C SER A 115 -5.67 35.50 16.41
N GLY A 116 -6.31 34.90 17.39
CA GLY A 116 -7.76 34.58 17.42
C GLY A 116 -8.01 33.06 17.44
N ASN A 117 -9.26 32.70 17.44
CA ASN A 117 -9.71 31.31 17.43
C ASN A 117 -9.52 30.74 16.03
N LYS A 118 -8.58 29.77 15.90
CA LYS A 118 -8.17 29.17 14.63
C LYS A 118 -8.47 27.68 14.60
N THR A 119 -8.90 27.19 13.43
CA THR A 119 -8.86 25.76 13.13
C THR A 119 -7.64 25.47 12.25
N VAL A 120 -6.71 24.68 12.74
CA VAL A 120 -5.40 24.41 12.14
C VAL A 120 -5.38 23.00 11.55
N TYR A 121 -4.98 22.91 10.30
CA TYR A 121 -4.79 21.68 9.53
C TYR A 121 -3.31 21.52 9.21
N ALA A 122 -2.80 20.29 9.25
CA ALA A 122 -1.42 19.98 8.91
C ALA A 122 -1.34 18.82 7.91
N VAL A 123 -0.51 18.98 6.89
CA VAL A 123 -0.19 17.92 5.92
C VAL A 123 1.32 17.85 5.75
N ILE A 124 1.89 16.68 6.01
CA ILE A 124 3.28 16.35 5.74
C ILE A 124 3.40 15.76 4.34
N ASN A 125 4.48 16.09 3.64
CA ASN A 125 4.81 15.57 2.31
C ASN A 125 3.65 15.70 1.30
N ILE A 126 2.91 16.80 1.38
CA ILE A 126 1.77 17.05 0.48
C ILE A 126 2.24 17.01 -0.98
N THR A 127 1.49 16.31 -1.84
CA THR A 127 1.75 16.32 -3.28
C THR A 127 1.29 17.62 -3.92
N ASP A 128 1.92 18.02 -5.04
CA ASP A 128 1.54 19.23 -5.77
C ASP A 128 0.05 19.22 -6.19
N ALA A 129 -0.46 18.06 -6.59
CA ALA A 129 -1.86 17.92 -6.96
C ALA A 129 -2.80 18.28 -5.82
N ILE A 130 -2.58 17.75 -4.62
CA ILE A 130 -3.39 18.05 -3.42
C ILE A 130 -3.19 19.50 -2.99
N LYS A 131 -1.93 19.95 -2.96
CA LYS A 131 -1.58 21.32 -2.57
C LYS A 131 -2.31 22.36 -3.43
N ASN A 132 -2.31 22.18 -4.75
CA ASN A 132 -2.94 23.10 -5.69
C ASN A 132 -4.46 23.20 -5.45
N VAL A 133 -5.12 22.09 -5.12
CA VAL A 133 -6.56 22.10 -4.81
C VAL A 133 -6.83 22.82 -3.49
N LEU A 134 -6.05 22.56 -2.45
CA LEU A 134 -6.23 23.22 -1.14
C LEU A 134 -5.89 24.72 -1.21
N ASP A 135 -4.83 25.08 -1.93
CA ASP A 135 -4.45 26.49 -2.12
C ASP A 135 -5.46 27.30 -2.96
N ALA A 136 -6.24 26.63 -3.80
CA ALA A 136 -7.28 27.27 -4.60
C ALA A 136 -8.56 27.61 -3.83
N ALA A 137 -8.77 27.05 -2.64
CA ALA A 137 -9.93 27.32 -1.80
C ALA A 137 -9.99 28.81 -1.39
N ASN A 138 -11.15 29.45 -1.57
CA ASN A 138 -11.31 30.88 -1.32
C ASN A 138 -11.95 31.22 0.03
N ASN A 139 -12.51 30.23 0.71
CA ASN A 139 -13.13 30.34 2.01
C ASN A 139 -13.02 29.05 2.83
N ALA A 140 -13.46 29.09 4.08
CA ALA A 140 -13.40 27.96 4.98
C ALA A 140 -14.23 26.75 4.51
N THR A 141 -15.37 26.96 3.89
CA THR A 141 -16.24 25.87 3.41
C THR A 141 -15.61 25.13 2.24
N ASP A 142 -15.13 25.87 1.24
CA ASP A 142 -14.43 25.30 0.08
C ASP A 142 -13.21 24.49 0.52
N PHE A 143 -12.43 25.03 1.47
CA PHE A 143 -11.25 24.36 2.01
C PHE A 143 -11.61 23.06 2.75
N LYS A 144 -12.60 23.09 3.63
CA LYS A 144 -13.05 21.90 4.36
C LYS A 144 -13.52 20.81 3.41
N THR A 145 -14.30 21.17 2.39
CA THR A 145 -14.75 20.25 1.36
C THR A 145 -13.55 19.62 0.64
N ALA A 146 -12.59 20.43 0.19
CA ALA A 146 -11.40 19.95 -0.46
C ALA A 146 -10.54 19.06 0.46
N TYR A 147 -10.37 19.42 1.74
CA TYR A 147 -9.59 18.64 2.70
C TYR A 147 -10.22 17.26 3.01
N GLU A 148 -11.53 17.15 2.90
CA GLU A 148 -12.29 15.92 3.14
C GLU A 148 -12.56 15.10 1.87
N ASP A 149 -12.17 15.61 0.70
CA ASP A 149 -12.39 14.97 -0.59
C ASP A 149 -11.39 13.82 -0.84
N ALA A 150 -11.68 13.04 -1.86
CA ALA A 150 -10.83 11.93 -2.31
C ALA A 150 -9.86 12.41 -3.40
N TYR A 151 -8.61 11.98 -3.28
CA TYR A 151 -7.53 12.29 -4.21
C TYR A 151 -6.95 11.02 -4.81
N GLU A 152 -6.33 11.13 -5.98
CA GLU A 152 -5.57 10.02 -6.56
C GLU A 152 -4.42 9.62 -5.62
N ALA A 153 -4.32 8.31 -5.32
CA ALA A 153 -3.33 7.79 -4.38
C ALA A 153 -1.97 7.53 -5.04
N PHE A 154 -1.98 7.02 -6.27
CA PHE A 154 -0.79 6.62 -7.00
C PHE A 154 -0.90 7.05 -8.47
N GLY A 155 0.20 7.51 -9.02
CA GLY A 155 0.26 8.05 -10.36
C GLY A 155 1.53 8.86 -10.53
N ALA A 156 1.43 10.03 -11.13
CA ALA A 156 2.57 10.94 -11.31
C ALA A 156 3.11 11.49 -9.97
N ASN A 157 2.22 11.67 -8.98
CA ASN A 157 2.56 12.19 -7.64
C ASN A 157 2.00 11.24 -6.57
N PRO A 158 2.66 10.11 -6.30
CA PRO A 158 2.16 9.10 -5.37
C PRO A 158 2.15 9.62 -3.92
N ILE A 159 1.16 9.15 -3.14
CA ILE A 159 1.06 9.47 -1.70
C ILE A 159 2.13 8.79 -0.84
N ALA A 160 2.81 7.79 -1.37
CA ALA A 160 3.86 7.07 -0.69
C ALA A 160 4.90 6.54 -1.69
N GLN A 161 6.18 6.75 -1.39
CA GLN A 161 7.29 6.29 -2.20
C GLN A 161 8.54 6.09 -1.35
N LEU A 162 9.45 5.26 -1.84
CA LEU A 162 10.77 5.07 -1.24
C LEU A 162 11.78 5.99 -1.94
N GLU A 163 12.36 6.93 -1.20
CA GLU A 163 13.40 7.82 -1.70
C GLU A 163 14.68 7.65 -0.87
N SER A 164 15.78 7.29 -1.51
CA SER A 164 17.08 7.12 -0.85
C SER A 164 17.02 6.21 0.40
N GLY A 165 16.19 5.17 0.35
CA GLY A 165 16.03 4.21 1.45
C GLY A 165 15.12 4.69 2.59
N LYS A 166 14.41 5.80 2.42
CA LYS A 166 13.47 6.34 3.41
C LYS A 166 12.05 6.44 2.84
N ASP A 167 11.06 6.30 3.70
CA ASP A 167 9.64 6.34 3.37
C ASP A 167 9.16 7.80 3.31
N VAL A 168 8.92 8.33 2.11
CA VAL A 168 8.29 9.63 1.91
C VAL A 168 6.78 9.40 1.71
N ILE A 169 5.99 9.73 2.73
CA ILE A 169 4.56 9.43 2.76
C ILE A 169 3.77 10.69 3.09
N VAL A 170 2.67 10.90 2.37
CA VAL A 170 1.69 11.93 2.75
C VAL A 170 1.09 11.56 4.10
N MET A 171 1.10 12.51 5.03
CA MET A 171 0.48 12.34 6.34
C MET A 171 -0.43 13.53 6.62
N SER A 172 -1.57 13.27 7.21
CA SER A 172 -2.53 14.29 7.57
C SER A 172 -3.13 14.01 8.94
N GLY A 173 -3.65 15.03 9.59
CA GLY A 173 -4.26 14.91 10.91
C GLY A 173 -5.65 15.49 10.96
N LYS A 174 -6.38 15.11 12.01
CA LYS A 174 -7.63 15.80 12.35
C LYS A 174 -7.31 17.26 12.68
N PRO A 175 -8.12 18.22 12.19
CA PRO A 175 -7.91 19.62 12.50
C PRO A 175 -8.02 19.88 14.02
N VAL A 176 -7.22 20.81 14.50
CA VAL A 176 -7.24 21.25 15.90
C VAL A 176 -7.72 22.68 15.97
N THR A 177 -8.75 22.92 16.78
CA THR A 177 -9.23 24.29 17.06
C THR A 177 -8.56 24.80 18.33
N GLN A 178 -7.92 25.96 18.21
CA GLN A 178 -7.19 26.57 19.33
C GLN A 178 -7.25 28.09 19.26
N GLU A 179 -7.27 28.72 20.44
CA GLU A 179 -7.10 30.15 20.59
C GLU A 179 -5.61 30.51 20.49
N ILE A 180 -5.23 31.25 19.46
CA ILE A 180 -3.90 31.83 19.28
C ILE A 180 -3.88 33.22 19.91
N LYS A 181 -3.13 33.37 21.00
CA LYS A 181 -3.09 34.63 21.76
C LYS A 181 -2.30 35.71 21.02
N PRO A 182 -2.75 36.97 21.07
CA PRO A 182 -2.06 38.10 20.45
C PRO A 182 -0.75 38.45 21.21
N ASN A 183 0.14 39.15 20.53
CA ASN A 183 1.37 39.71 21.09
C ASN A 183 2.32 38.70 21.76
N VAL A 184 2.26 37.43 21.39
CA VAL A 184 3.19 36.41 21.87
C VAL A 184 4.47 36.48 21.05
N SER A 185 5.61 36.60 21.74
CA SER A 185 6.94 36.59 21.09
C SER A 185 7.31 35.20 20.60
N ALA A 186 8.25 35.10 19.67
CA ALA A 186 8.79 33.82 19.21
C ALA A 186 9.31 32.94 20.36
N LEU A 187 9.97 33.56 21.35
CA LEU A 187 10.50 32.82 22.52
C LEU A 187 9.39 32.16 23.35
N ASN A 188 8.24 32.81 23.46
CA ASN A 188 7.12 32.35 24.30
C ASN A 188 6.08 31.51 23.53
N ALA A 189 6.13 31.49 22.21
CA ALA A 189 5.18 30.75 21.39
C ALA A 189 5.10 29.25 21.71
N PRO A 190 6.21 28.51 21.97
CA PRO A 190 6.14 27.10 22.32
C PRO A 190 5.35 26.80 23.60
N ALA A 191 5.29 27.74 24.53
CA ALA A 191 4.56 27.55 25.78
C ALA A 191 3.12 28.08 25.72
N ILE A 192 2.83 29.07 24.86
CA ILE A 192 1.55 29.80 24.87
C ILE A 192 0.70 29.47 23.64
N ASN A 193 1.29 29.44 22.45
CA ASN A 193 0.62 29.29 21.15
C ASN A 193 1.10 28.02 20.41
N ASN A 194 1.40 26.94 21.12
CA ASN A 194 1.72 25.66 20.49
C ASN A 194 0.43 24.91 20.15
N VAL A 195 0.32 24.46 18.90
CA VAL A 195 -0.81 23.64 18.41
C VAL A 195 -0.36 22.19 18.28
N PRO A 196 -0.83 21.27 19.12
CA PRO A 196 -0.50 19.86 19.02
C PRO A 196 -1.41 19.17 18.00
N ILE A 197 -0.84 18.53 16.97
CA ILE A 197 -1.59 17.80 15.94
C ILE A 197 -1.08 16.36 15.86
N THR A 198 -2.01 15.41 15.95
CA THR A 198 -1.73 13.98 15.70
C THR A 198 -1.97 13.67 14.24
N LEU A 199 -0.98 13.11 13.58
CA LEU A 199 -0.98 12.76 12.16
C LEU A 199 -1.17 11.27 11.93
N SER A 200 -1.57 10.91 10.73
CA SER A 200 -1.70 9.54 10.24
C SER A 200 -1.11 9.44 8.84
N ARG A 201 -0.36 8.38 8.55
CA ARG A 201 0.10 8.10 7.17
C ARG A 201 -1.10 7.81 6.28
N ALA A 202 -1.03 8.24 5.02
CA ALA A 202 -2.11 7.98 4.05
C ALA A 202 -2.05 6.56 3.45
N ALA A 203 -0.97 5.81 3.69
CA ALA A 203 -0.73 4.51 3.09
C ALA A 203 -0.55 3.39 4.12
N ALA A 204 -0.68 2.16 3.65
CA ALA A 204 -0.20 0.93 4.27
C ALA A 204 0.94 0.32 3.45
N ARG A 205 1.62 -0.70 3.98
CA ARG A 205 2.65 -1.49 3.30
C ARG A 205 2.25 -2.93 3.21
N VAL A 206 2.59 -3.59 2.08
CA VAL A 206 2.47 -5.04 1.91
C VAL A 206 3.82 -5.61 1.54
N SER A 207 4.18 -6.75 2.12
CA SER A 207 5.33 -7.56 1.76
C SER A 207 4.95 -9.04 1.67
N VAL A 208 5.74 -9.82 0.93
CA VAL A 208 5.57 -11.27 0.82
C VAL A 208 6.89 -11.96 1.09
N THR A 209 6.85 -12.92 1.99
CA THR A 209 7.98 -13.77 2.35
C THR A 209 7.60 -15.25 2.24
N THR A 210 8.56 -16.13 2.36
CA THR A 210 8.29 -17.55 2.51
C THR A 210 9.18 -18.18 3.57
N THR A 211 8.58 -18.99 4.42
CA THR A 211 9.24 -19.93 5.34
C THR A 211 9.02 -21.38 4.90
N ALA A 212 8.40 -21.61 3.72
CA ALA A 212 8.20 -22.93 3.17
C ALA A 212 9.53 -23.71 3.03
N GLU A 213 9.45 -25.02 3.21
CA GLU A 213 10.60 -25.92 3.05
C GLU A 213 10.96 -26.07 1.58
N GLU A 214 12.22 -25.80 1.26
CA GLU A 214 12.76 -26.01 -0.08
C GLU A 214 13.10 -27.50 -0.31
N THR A 215 13.04 -27.96 -1.55
CA THR A 215 13.44 -29.33 -1.92
C THR A 215 14.93 -29.60 -1.67
N ALA A 216 15.76 -28.56 -1.75
CA ALA A 216 17.14 -28.52 -1.33
C ALA A 216 17.45 -27.11 -0.85
N GLN A 217 18.27 -26.97 0.18
CA GLN A 217 18.60 -25.66 0.77
C GLN A 217 19.15 -24.69 -0.27
N GLY A 218 18.54 -23.51 -0.37
CA GLY A 218 18.93 -22.45 -1.30
C GLY A 218 18.53 -22.69 -2.75
N SER A 219 17.72 -23.73 -3.03
CA SER A 219 17.28 -24.03 -4.40
C SER A 219 16.20 -23.07 -4.93
N GLY A 220 15.43 -22.43 -4.04
CA GLY A 220 14.23 -21.66 -4.43
C GLY A 220 13.13 -22.51 -5.04
N VAL A 221 13.18 -23.84 -4.82
CA VAL A 221 12.22 -24.82 -5.37
C VAL A 221 11.45 -25.47 -4.23
N TYR A 222 10.13 -25.50 -4.35
CA TYR A 222 9.20 -25.98 -3.34
C TYR A 222 8.33 -27.10 -3.89
N GLU A 223 7.97 -28.09 -3.05
CA GLU A 223 6.99 -29.11 -3.43
C GLU A 223 5.58 -28.58 -3.29
N ILE A 224 4.74 -28.91 -4.28
CA ILE A 224 3.30 -28.80 -4.18
C ILE A 224 2.77 -30.16 -3.74
N LYS A 225 2.28 -30.25 -2.48
CA LYS A 225 1.86 -31.51 -1.88
C LYS A 225 0.69 -31.35 -0.93
N ALA A 226 -0.24 -32.30 -0.95
CA ALA A 226 -1.36 -32.34 -0.03
C ALA A 226 -1.46 -33.69 0.69
N LYS A 227 -1.98 -33.67 1.92
CA LYS A 227 -2.40 -34.87 2.62
C LYS A 227 -3.79 -35.29 2.10
N LEU A 228 -3.87 -36.52 1.63
CA LEU A 228 -5.10 -37.16 1.23
C LEU A 228 -5.92 -37.64 2.45
N PRO A 229 -7.24 -37.87 2.31
CA PRO A 229 -8.07 -38.37 3.41
C PRO A 229 -7.59 -39.70 4.05
N ASN A 230 -6.87 -40.52 3.29
CA ASN A 230 -6.25 -41.77 3.78
C ASN A 230 -4.93 -41.56 4.53
N GLY A 231 -4.51 -40.29 4.75
CA GLY A 231 -3.28 -39.92 5.44
C GLY A 231 -2.00 -39.95 4.57
N GLN A 232 -2.08 -40.42 3.33
CA GLN A 232 -0.95 -40.37 2.40
C GLN A 232 -0.69 -38.96 1.90
N THR A 233 0.58 -38.65 1.57
CA THR A 233 0.94 -37.41 0.92
C THR A 233 0.99 -37.62 -0.59
N LYS A 234 0.24 -36.84 -1.35
CA LYS A 234 0.36 -36.75 -2.81
C LYS A 234 1.21 -35.54 -3.17
N ILE A 235 2.22 -35.75 -3.99
CA ILE A 235 3.04 -34.68 -4.58
C ILE A 235 2.48 -34.42 -5.98
N PHE A 236 2.08 -33.17 -6.25
CA PHE A 236 1.58 -32.75 -7.56
C PHE A 236 2.71 -32.31 -8.49
N GLY A 237 3.81 -31.83 -7.91
CA GLY A 237 4.94 -31.30 -8.64
C GLY A 237 5.79 -30.35 -7.82
N LYS A 238 6.55 -29.52 -8.51
CA LYS A 238 7.43 -28.52 -7.92
C LYS A 238 7.11 -27.13 -8.48
N ILE A 239 7.32 -26.11 -7.65
CA ILE A 239 7.19 -24.72 -8.04
C ILE A 239 8.49 -23.98 -7.76
N ALA A 240 8.90 -23.10 -8.66
CA ALA A 240 10.11 -22.29 -8.56
C ALA A 240 9.87 -20.87 -9.09
N ASP A 241 10.87 -20.00 -8.97
CA ASP A 241 10.85 -18.63 -9.48
C ASP A 241 9.63 -17.84 -8.96
N LEU A 242 9.38 -17.96 -7.66
CA LEU A 242 8.24 -17.31 -7.02
C LEU A 242 8.36 -15.79 -7.09
N LYS A 243 7.32 -15.16 -7.63
CA LYS A 243 7.17 -13.71 -7.72
C LYS A 243 5.83 -13.29 -7.16
N TRP A 244 5.77 -12.05 -6.66
CA TRP A 244 4.54 -11.52 -6.09
C TRP A 244 4.28 -10.07 -6.48
N SER A 245 3.03 -9.71 -6.48
CA SER A 245 2.56 -8.35 -6.59
C SER A 245 1.26 -8.17 -5.80
N VAL A 246 0.70 -6.97 -5.81
CA VAL A 246 -0.55 -6.63 -5.13
C VAL A 246 -1.49 -5.93 -6.11
N GLY A 247 -2.78 -6.22 -6.01
CA GLY A 247 -3.80 -5.60 -6.85
C GLY A 247 -5.06 -5.26 -6.08
N GLN A 248 -5.92 -4.49 -6.75
CA GLN A 248 -7.28 -4.20 -6.29
C GLN A 248 -7.34 -3.42 -4.96
N TYR A 249 -6.35 -2.54 -4.72
CA TYR A 249 -6.45 -1.54 -3.66
C TYR A 249 -7.00 -0.23 -4.21
N GLU A 250 -7.57 0.61 -3.34
CA GLU A 250 -8.22 1.86 -3.75
C GLU A 250 -7.31 2.73 -4.64
N LYS A 251 -7.85 3.23 -5.74
CA LYS A 251 -7.17 4.14 -6.66
C LYS A 251 -7.09 5.57 -6.11
N THR A 252 -8.04 5.90 -5.25
CA THR A 252 -8.14 7.19 -4.56
C THR A 252 -8.07 6.98 -3.05
N PHE A 253 -7.85 8.06 -2.29
CA PHE A 253 -7.82 8.03 -0.83
C PHE A 253 -8.41 9.34 -0.28
N TYR A 254 -8.95 9.30 0.92
CA TYR A 254 -9.30 10.51 1.65
C TYR A 254 -8.06 11.08 2.34
N LEU A 255 -7.79 12.40 2.12
CA LEU A 255 -6.70 13.07 2.83
C LEU A 255 -6.97 13.02 4.34
N LEU A 256 -8.15 13.44 4.80
CA LEU A 256 -8.62 13.24 6.16
C LEU A 256 -9.26 11.85 6.28
N GLN A 257 -8.62 10.96 7.05
CA GLN A 257 -9.22 9.65 7.33
C GLN A 257 -10.61 9.80 7.94
N LYS A 258 -11.59 9.13 7.36
CA LYS A 258 -12.96 9.14 7.89
C LYS A 258 -13.02 8.45 9.26
N THR A 259 -13.92 8.90 10.13
CA THR A 259 -14.01 8.42 11.53
C THR A 259 -14.31 6.92 11.61
N ASP A 260 -15.11 6.39 10.70
CA ASP A 260 -15.48 5.00 10.54
C ASP A 260 -14.55 4.22 9.59
N ARG A 261 -13.42 4.83 9.19
CA ARG A 261 -12.43 4.27 8.28
C ARG A 261 -12.97 3.90 6.89
N GLN A 262 -14.05 4.52 6.45
CA GLN A 262 -14.58 4.28 5.10
C GLN A 262 -13.59 4.77 4.03
N SER A 263 -13.24 3.89 3.10
CA SER A 263 -12.49 4.23 1.89
C SER A 263 -13.41 4.80 0.81
N PRO A 264 -12.89 5.44 -0.27
CA PRO A 264 -13.73 6.10 -1.28
C PRO A 264 -14.75 5.19 -1.94
N ASN A 265 -14.46 3.92 -2.14
CA ASN A 265 -15.38 2.96 -2.75
C ASN A 265 -16.02 1.99 -1.73
N TYR A 266 -16.12 2.41 -0.46
CA TYR A 266 -16.64 1.60 0.65
C TYR A 266 -17.96 0.88 0.38
N SER A 267 -18.89 1.53 -0.31
CA SER A 267 -20.22 1.00 -0.60
C SER A 267 -20.33 0.27 -1.95
N TRP A 268 -19.26 0.26 -2.75
CA TRP A 268 -19.34 -0.38 -4.07
C TRP A 268 -19.17 -1.91 -3.97
N ILE A 269 -20.11 -2.63 -4.56
CA ILE A 269 -20.14 -4.10 -4.60
C ILE A 269 -20.31 -4.53 -6.06
N PRO A 270 -19.43 -5.35 -6.65
CA PRO A 270 -19.62 -5.88 -7.98
C PRO A 270 -20.84 -6.82 -8.01
N THR A 271 -21.71 -6.66 -9.00
CA THR A 271 -22.94 -7.45 -9.14
C THR A 271 -22.74 -8.70 -10.00
N ASP A 272 -21.80 -8.64 -10.90
CA ASP A 272 -21.43 -9.67 -11.85
C ASP A 272 -20.09 -9.36 -12.51
N LYS A 273 -19.56 -10.28 -13.31
CA LYS A 273 -18.28 -10.11 -14.00
C LYS A 273 -18.26 -8.90 -14.95
N GLY A 274 -19.34 -8.66 -15.73
CA GLY A 274 -19.40 -7.52 -16.66
C GLY A 274 -19.42 -6.17 -15.94
N ASN A 275 -20.16 -6.07 -14.84
CA ASN A 275 -20.15 -4.90 -13.98
C ASN A 275 -18.76 -4.66 -13.41
N TRP A 276 -18.10 -5.72 -12.91
CA TRP A 276 -16.75 -5.63 -12.38
C TRP A 276 -15.73 -5.20 -13.45
N GLU A 277 -15.69 -5.84 -14.61
CA GLU A 277 -14.75 -5.49 -15.69
C GLU A 277 -14.90 -4.03 -16.15
N SER A 278 -16.13 -3.50 -16.14
CA SER A 278 -16.40 -2.12 -16.57
C SER A 278 -16.12 -1.08 -15.51
N GLN A 279 -16.33 -1.37 -14.22
CA GLN A 279 -16.30 -0.38 -13.14
C GLN A 279 -15.04 -0.44 -12.26
N ALA A 280 -14.49 -1.63 -12.02
CA ALA A 280 -13.36 -1.81 -11.13
C ALA A 280 -12.10 -1.04 -11.57
N PRO A 281 -11.77 -0.91 -12.88
CA PRO A 281 -10.60 -0.14 -13.32
C PRO A 281 -10.61 1.35 -12.94
N ALA A 282 -11.79 1.93 -12.77
CA ALA A 282 -11.94 3.32 -12.32
C ALA A 282 -11.77 3.47 -10.80
N LYS A 283 -12.00 2.41 -10.04
CA LYS A 283 -12.06 2.39 -8.57
C LYS A 283 -10.79 1.89 -7.91
N TYR A 284 -10.19 0.85 -8.49
CA TYR A 284 -9.05 0.14 -7.91
C TYR A 284 -7.81 0.17 -8.80
N ASN A 285 -6.66 0.06 -8.17
CA ASN A 285 -5.37 0.04 -8.84
C ASN A 285 -4.96 -1.40 -9.17
N TYR A 286 -4.66 -1.62 -10.45
CA TYR A 286 -4.15 -2.87 -11.02
C TYR A 286 -2.77 -2.69 -11.68
N ALA A 287 -2.21 -1.48 -11.68
CA ALA A 287 -0.96 -1.18 -12.37
C ALA A 287 0.25 -1.96 -11.83
N GLU A 288 0.18 -2.39 -10.56
CA GLU A 288 1.24 -3.21 -9.96
C GLU A 288 1.22 -4.67 -10.42
N LEU A 289 0.18 -5.10 -11.15
CA LEU A 289 0.07 -6.45 -11.72
C LEU A 289 0.84 -6.62 -13.06
N ALA A 290 1.39 -5.54 -13.63
CA ALA A 290 2.25 -5.64 -14.80
C ALA A 290 3.53 -6.43 -14.45
N ASP A 291 3.98 -7.31 -15.36
CA ASP A 291 5.12 -8.23 -15.13
C ASP A 291 6.37 -7.57 -14.55
N ALA A 292 6.73 -6.40 -15.09
CA ALA A 292 7.91 -5.64 -14.64
C ALA A 292 7.82 -5.14 -13.19
N LYS A 293 6.63 -5.20 -12.57
CA LYS A 293 6.34 -4.74 -11.21
C LYS A 293 6.39 -5.84 -10.17
N PHE A 294 6.47 -7.11 -10.58
CA PHE A 294 6.57 -8.22 -9.65
C PHE A 294 7.93 -8.25 -8.95
N PHE A 295 7.91 -8.48 -7.66
CA PHE A 295 9.10 -8.76 -6.86
C PHE A 295 9.27 -10.25 -6.65
N SER A 296 10.53 -10.73 -6.55
CA SER A 296 10.81 -12.08 -6.10
C SER A 296 10.37 -12.24 -4.64
N VAL A 297 9.79 -13.39 -4.32
CA VAL A 297 9.48 -13.75 -2.93
C VAL A 297 10.80 -13.99 -2.18
N THR A 298 10.93 -13.37 -1.01
CA THR A 298 12.14 -13.50 -0.18
C THR A 298 11.95 -14.65 0.81
N ARG A 299 12.85 -15.63 0.77
CA ARG A 299 12.90 -16.69 1.79
C ARG A 299 13.51 -16.15 3.09
N ILE A 300 12.86 -16.45 4.20
CA ILE A 300 13.30 -16.06 5.55
C ILE A 300 13.18 -17.26 6.51
N ALA A 301 13.90 -17.23 7.62
CA ALA A 301 13.77 -18.27 8.65
C ALA A 301 12.51 -18.05 9.51
N ALA A 302 12.23 -16.79 9.86
CA ALA A 302 11.05 -16.36 10.58
C ALA A 302 10.80 -14.87 10.29
N TYR A 303 9.54 -14.43 10.32
CA TYR A 303 9.21 -13.03 10.16
C TYR A 303 9.27 -12.30 11.52
N GLY A 304 9.85 -11.11 11.51
CA GLY A 304 9.96 -10.24 12.68
C GLY A 304 10.44 -8.84 12.26
N LEU A 305 10.74 -7.97 13.23
CA LEU A 305 11.07 -6.56 12.96
C LEU A 305 12.29 -6.37 12.04
N GLU A 306 13.25 -7.26 12.07
CA GLU A 306 14.41 -7.18 11.18
C GLU A 306 14.01 -7.43 9.72
N GLN A 307 13.06 -8.32 9.47
CA GLN A 307 12.53 -8.59 8.13
C GLN A 307 11.70 -7.41 7.63
N VAL A 308 10.96 -6.71 8.49
CA VAL A 308 10.23 -5.48 8.12
C VAL A 308 11.14 -4.44 7.46
N LYS A 309 12.42 -4.37 7.91
CA LYS A 309 13.42 -3.41 7.39
C LYS A 309 14.03 -3.83 6.05
N THR A 310 14.13 -5.12 5.79
CA THR A 310 14.98 -5.67 4.71
C THR A 310 14.21 -6.28 3.55
N VAL A 311 12.97 -6.78 3.77
CA VAL A 311 12.16 -7.36 2.70
C VAL A 311 11.61 -6.27 1.77
N LYS A 312 11.47 -6.59 0.49
CA LYS A 312 10.81 -5.71 -0.47
C LYS A 312 9.33 -5.58 -0.14
N TYR A 313 8.79 -4.40 -0.33
CA TYR A 313 7.40 -4.08 -0.05
C TYR A 313 6.79 -3.16 -1.11
N LYS A 314 5.47 -3.08 -1.10
CA LYS A 314 4.69 -2.13 -1.90
C LYS A 314 3.81 -1.30 -0.98
N TYR A 315 3.63 -0.04 -1.33
CA TYR A 315 2.63 0.81 -0.68
C TYR A 315 1.27 0.58 -1.32
N ILE A 316 0.24 0.60 -0.50
CA ILE A 316 -1.15 0.50 -0.92
C ILE A 316 -2.00 1.53 -0.15
N SER A 317 -3.11 1.92 -0.73
CA SER A 317 -4.11 2.76 -0.08
C SER A 317 -5.00 1.95 0.84
N GLU A 318 -5.62 2.64 1.79
CA GLU A 318 -6.68 2.09 2.64
C GLU A 318 -7.85 1.59 1.77
N THR A 319 -8.28 0.35 2.00
CA THR A 319 -9.38 -0.29 1.25
C THR A 319 -10.29 -1.01 2.23
N THR A 320 -11.51 -0.52 2.37
CA THR A 320 -12.48 -1.03 3.34
C THR A 320 -13.87 -1.11 2.73
N HIS A 321 -14.67 -2.03 3.23
CA HIS A 321 -16.08 -2.20 2.91
C HIS A 321 -16.88 -2.48 4.18
N SER A 322 -18.22 -2.54 4.08
CA SER A 322 -19.07 -2.81 5.22
C SER A 322 -18.85 -4.22 5.77
N ASP A 323 -18.88 -4.33 7.08
CA ASP A 323 -18.81 -5.60 7.78
C ASP A 323 -20.08 -6.43 7.50
N ALA A 324 -19.99 -7.73 7.73
CA ALA A 324 -21.16 -8.60 7.66
C ALA A 324 -22.19 -8.21 8.76
N THR A 325 -23.42 -8.03 8.36
CA THR A 325 -24.53 -7.78 9.31
C THR A 325 -25.01 -9.09 9.95
N ASP A 326 -24.76 -10.23 9.29
CA ASP A 326 -24.95 -11.58 9.81
C ASP A 326 -23.69 -12.40 9.53
N ALA A 327 -22.97 -12.75 10.58
CA ALA A 327 -21.73 -13.51 10.50
C ALA A 327 -21.87 -14.90 9.86
N ALA A 328 -23.07 -15.51 9.98
CA ALA A 328 -23.37 -16.81 9.36
C ALA A 328 -23.63 -16.69 7.84
N ILE A 329 -23.82 -15.46 7.32
CA ILE A 329 -24.15 -15.21 5.92
C ILE A 329 -23.09 -14.27 5.31
N PRO A 330 -22.01 -14.81 4.71
CA PRO A 330 -20.92 -14.00 4.13
C PRO A 330 -21.37 -12.96 3.10
N MET A 331 -22.48 -13.19 2.41
CA MET A 331 -23.07 -12.25 1.45
C MET A 331 -23.60 -10.95 2.09
N THR A 332 -23.76 -10.88 3.41
CA THR A 332 -24.15 -9.65 4.11
C THR A 332 -22.98 -8.70 4.30
N SER A 333 -21.73 -9.15 4.12
CA SER A 333 -20.55 -8.30 4.03
C SER A 333 -20.53 -7.46 2.74
N GLY A 334 -19.90 -6.30 2.77
CA GLY A 334 -19.58 -5.51 1.58
C GLY A 334 -18.39 -6.06 0.79
N TYR A 335 -17.57 -6.92 1.41
CA TYR A 335 -16.39 -7.50 0.77
C TYR A 335 -16.77 -8.56 -0.26
N ARG A 336 -16.18 -8.44 -1.44
CA ARG A 336 -16.30 -9.40 -2.55
C ARG A 336 -14.91 -9.66 -3.13
N LYS A 337 -14.76 -10.79 -3.81
CA LYS A 337 -13.51 -11.14 -4.50
C LYS A 337 -13.08 -10.07 -5.52
N GLY A 338 -14.04 -9.35 -6.11
CA GLY A 338 -13.80 -8.29 -7.09
C GLY A 338 -13.62 -6.89 -6.54
N ASN A 339 -13.63 -6.67 -5.21
CA ASN A 339 -13.41 -5.36 -4.60
C ASN A 339 -12.41 -5.36 -3.42
N THR A 340 -11.82 -6.50 -3.10
CA THR A 340 -10.94 -6.65 -1.94
C THR A 340 -9.49 -6.76 -2.38
N THR A 341 -8.61 -6.06 -1.67
CA THR A 341 -7.16 -6.07 -1.95
C THR A 341 -6.56 -7.46 -1.76
N TYR A 342 -5.81 -7.92 -2.75
CA TYR A 342 -5.16 -9.22 -2.73
C TYR A 342 -3.68 -9.14 -3.12
N VAL A 343 -2.91 -10.11 -2.61
CA VAL A 343 -1.58 -10.44 -3.09
C VAL A 343 -1.71 -11.52 -4.15
N LEU A 344 -1.07 -11.31 -5.29
CA LEU A 344 -0.92 -12.30 -6.34
C LEU A 344 0.49 -12.87 -6.29
N ILE A 345 0.58 -14.19 -6.24
CA ILE A 345 1.84 -14.94 -6.29
C ILE A 345 1.82 -15.78 -7.56
N LYS A 346 2.92 -15.76 -8.30
CA LYS A 346 3.10 -16.63 -9.47
C LYS A 346 4.44 -17.34 -9.44
N GLY A 347 4.50 -18.50 -10.04
CA GLY A 347 5.71 -19.29 -10.15
C GLY A 347 5.68 -20.29 -11.29
N LYS A 348 6.83 -20.82 -11.64
CA LYS A 348 6.97 -21.86 -12.67
C LYS A 348 6.73 -23.23 -12.04
N PHE A 349 5.76 -23.91 -12.57
CA PHE A 349 5.36 -25.24 -12.14
C PHE A 349 5.97 -26.33 -13.04
N ALA A 350 6.40 -27.40 -12.43
CA ALA A 350 6.82 -28.63 -13.10
C ALA A 350 6.07 -29.80 -12.47
N PRO A 351 5.22 -30.53 -13.23
CA PRO A 351 4.48 -31.68 -12.73
C PRO A 351 5.39 -32.79 -12.21
N ALA A 352 4.92 -33.54 -11.18
CA ALA A 352 5.58 -34.79 -10.76
C ALA A 352 5.44 -35.86 -11.83
N ASP A 353 6.35 -36.85 -11.84
CA ASP A 353 6.41 -37.87 -12.89
C ASP A 353 5.09 -38.66 -13.01
N ASP A 354 4.43 -38.94 -11.89
CA ASP A 354 3.14 -39.64 -11.86
C ASP A 354 1.94 -38.77 -12.27
N MET A 355 2.15 -37.47 -12.44
CA MET A 355 1.13 -36.55 -12.94
C MET A 355 1.10 -36.44 -14.47
N TRP A 356 2.08 -36.97 -15.17
CA TRP A 356 2.08 -36.98 -16.63
C TRP A 356 1.28 -38.15 -17.22
N ALA A 357 0.72 -37.94 -18.40
CA ALA A 357 0.27 -39.04 -19.24
C ALA A 357 1.49 -39.77 -19.83
N ASP A 358 1.28 -41.00 -20.30
CA ASP A 358 2.33 -41.93 -20.78
C ASP A 358 3.53 -41.26 -21.47
N GLN A 359 4.63 -41.14 -20.72
CA GLN A 359 5.94 -40.58 -21.17
C GLN A 359 5.92 -39.15 -21.74
N GLU A 360 4.84 -38.40 -21.57
CA GLU A 360 4.74 -37.01 -22.01
C GLU A 360 5.80 -36.11 -21.39
N GLN A 361 6.25 -36.39 -20.15
CA GLN A 361 7.32 -35.65 -19.48
C GLN A 361 8.62 -35.60 -20.29
N ASN A 362 8.90 -36.62 -21.14
CA ASN A 362 10.12 -36.68 -21.95
C ASN A 362 10.11 -35.69 -23.13
N HIS A 363 8.95 -35.11 -23.42
CA HIS A 363 8.72 -34.20 -24.54
C HIS A 363 8.41 -32.77 -24.10
N TRP A 364 8.51 -32.48 -22.79
CA TRP A 364 8.25 -31.16 -22.22
C TRP A 364 9.53 -30.54 -21.66
N THR A 365 9.67 -29.25 -21.90
CA THR A 365 10.76 -28.43 -21.35
C THR A 365 10.19 -27.36 -20.42
N PRO A 366 10.81 -27.11 -19.24
CA PRO A 366 10.38 -26.03 -18.36
C PRO A 366 10.25 -24.69 -19.06
N GLY A 367 9.05 -24.09 -18.97
CA GLY A 367 8.70 -22.83 -19.67
C GLY A 367 7.86 -23.01 -20.93
N GLU A 368 7.56 -24.24 -21.33
CA GLU A 368 6.52 -24.55 -22.32
C GLU A 368 5.13 -24.63 -21.67
N ASP A 369 4.09 -24.56 -22.49
CA ASP A 369 2.70 -24.68 -22.04
C ASP A 369 2.44 -26.10 -21.50
N LEU A 370 1.58 -26.18 -20.48
CA LEU A 370 1.09 -27.42 -19.91
C LEU A 370 -0.42 -27.51 -20.09
N PHE A 371 -0.92 -28.68 -20.46
CA PHE A 371 -2.33 -28.96 -20.68
C PHE A 371 -2.80 -29.99 -19.66
N TYR A 372 -3.62 -29.57 -18.71
CA TYR A 372 -4.14 -30.47 -17.66
C TYR A 372 -5.52 -30.98 -18.03
N GLY A 373 -5.65 -32.27 -18.22
CA GLY A 373 -6.91 -32.93 -18.47
C GLY A 373 -7.69 -33.22 -17.18
N LEU A 374 -8.82 -32.56 -16.98
CA LEU A 374 -9.63 -32.69 -15.77
C LEU A 374 -10.23 -34.08 -15.63
N ALA A 375 -10.57 -34.75 -16.72
CA ALA A 375 -11.12 -36.10 -16.70
C ALA A 375 -10.07 -37.17 -16.37
N THR A 376 -8.87 -37.00 -16.92
CA THR A 376 -7.75 -37.94 -16.74
C THR A 376 -6.89 -37.62 -15.53
N GLN A 377 -6.95 -36.38 -15.02
CA GLN A 377 -6.07 -35.85 -13.96
C GLN A 377 -4.58 -35.99 -14.31
N LYS A 378 -4.24 -35.78 -15.60
CA LYS A 378 -2.89 -35.90 -16.15
C LYS A 378 -2.50 -34.65 -16.93
N PHE A 379 -1.17 -34.39 -17.01
CA PHE A 379 -0.60 -33.36 -17.86
C PHE A 379 -0.19 -33.91 -19.22
N TYR A 380 -0.30 -33.05 -20.23
CA TYR A 380 0.03 -33.30 -21.62
C TYR A 380 0.88 -32.14 -22.17
N THR A 381 1.65 -32.41 -23.20
CA THR A 381 2.47 -31.41 -23.89
C THR A 381 1.71 -30.67 -25.00
N SER A 382 0.48 -31.08 -25.32
CA SER A 382 -0.41 -30.37 -26.23
C SER A 382 -1.88 -30.64 -25.91
N GLU A 383 -2.74 -29.69 -26.26
CA GLU A 383 -4.18 -29.80 -26.14
C GLU A 383 -4.72 -30.98 -26.98
N GLN A 384 -4.16 -31.20 -28.19
CA GLN A 384 -4.54 -32.31 -29.06
C GLN A 384 -4.33 -33.68 -28.39
N LYS A 385 -3.21 -33.86 -27.67
CA LYS A 385 -2.94 -35.11 -26.95
C LYS A 385 -3.89 -35.29 -25.77
N ALA A 386 -4.21 -34.20 -25.05
CA ALA A 386 -5.18 -34.23 -23.97
C ALA A 386 -6.57 -34.65 -24.49
N LYS A 387 -7.01 -34.11 -25.63
CA LYS A 387 -8.26 -34.50 -26.32
C LYS A 387 -8.23 -35.97 -26.74
N ALA A 388 -7.18 -36.43 -27.35
CA ALA A 388 -7.02 -37.82 -27.76
C ALA A 388 -7.10 -38.83 -26.61
N ALA A 389 -6.74 -38.38 -25.37
CA ALA A 389 -6.84 -39.17 -24.15
C ALA A 389 -8.24 -39.13 -23.48
N GLY A 390 -9.23 -38.55 -24.12
CA GLY A 390 -10.62 -38.54 -23.67
C GLY A 390 -11.04 -37.33 -22.83
N ASN A 391 -10.24 -36.26 -22.83
CA ASN A 391 -10.67 -34.97 -22.30
C ASN A 391 -11.41 -34.21 -23.41
N ASP A 392 -12.60 -33.73 -23.15
CA ASP A 392 -13.28 -32.81 -24.08
C ASP A 392 -12.70 -31.38 -23.92
N ASP A 393 -12.99 -30.50 -24.87
CA ASP A 393 -12.42 -29.15 -24.99
C ASP A 393 -12.64 -28.29 -23.73
N ARG A 394 -13.75 -28.51 -23.00
CA ARG A 394 -14.11 -27.78 -21.76
C ARG A 394 -13.58 -28.43 -20.50
N LYS A 395 -12.68 -29.39 -20.62
CA LYS A 395 -12.06 -30.15 -19.52
C LYS A 395 -10.55 -30.19 -19.64
N ILE A 396 -9.98 -29.23 -20.32
CA ILE A 396 -8.52 -29.07 -20.46
C ILE A 396 -8.18 -27.66 -19.99
N VAL A 397 -7.39 -27.59 -18.91
CA VAL A 397 -6.88 -26.32 -18.37
C VAL A 397 -5.46 -26.08 -18.89
N THR A 398 -5.24 -24.92 -19.50
CA THR A 398 -3.96 -24.54 -20.07
C THR A 398 -3.17 -23.65 -19.11
N TYR A 399 -2.01 -24.14 -18.69
CA TYR A 399 -1.02 -23.37 -17.93
C TYR A 399 0.03 -22.82 -18.88
N LYS A 400 -0.13 -21.57 -19.31
CA LYS A 400 0.78 -20.91 -20.24
C LYS A 400 2.18 -20.82 -19.68
N LYS A 401 3.19 -21.29 -20.43
CA LYS A 401 4.60 -21.32 -20.02
C LYS A 401 4.84 -22.04 -18.68
N GLY A 402 3.95 -22.96 -18.31
CA GLY A 402 3.98 -23.64 -17.02
C GLY A 402 3.76 -22.72 -15.81
N MET A 403 3.17 -21.55 -15.99
CA MET A 403 2.92 -20.61 -14.90
C MET A 403 1.69 -21.03 -14.11
N VAL A 404 1.81 -20.98 -12.78
CA VAL A 404 0.70 -21.14 -11.84
C VAL A 404 0.58 -19.91 -10.95
N PHE A 405 -0.65 -19.63 -10.56
CA PHE A 405 -1.00 -18.43 -9.80
C PHE A 405 -1.73 -18.78 -8.52
N TYR A 406 -1.43 -18.02 -7.48
CA TYR A 406 -2.12 -18.09 -6.18
C TYR A 406 -2.49 -16.67 -5.77
N PHE A 407 -3.61 -16.52 -5.11
CA PHE A 407 -4.00 -15.24 -4.54
C PHE A 407 -4.32 -15.39 -3.05
N LEU A 408 -4.13 -14.31 -2.30
CA LEU A 408 -4.45 -14.22 -0.89
C LEU A 408 -4.96 -12.82 -0.57
N TRP A 409 -6.01 -12.74 0.23
CA TRP A 409 -6.47 -11.48 0.78
C TRP A 409 -5.42 -10.92 1.74
N VAL A 410 -5.24 -9.59 1.76
CA VAL A 410 -4.14 -8.96 2.55
C VAL A 410 -4.38 -9.10 4.05
N ASN A 411 -5.62 -9.07 4.50
CA ASN A 411 -5.97 -9.13 5.93
C ASN A 411 -7.25 -9.94 6.18
N PRO A 412 -7.32 -11.22 5.80
CA PRO A 412 -8.50 -12.03 6.06
C PRO A 412 -8.63 -12.33 7.55
N ASN A 413 -9.82 -12.25 8.11
CA ASN A 413 -10.05 -12.65 9.48
C ASN A 413 -10.14 -14.18 9.60
N VAL A 414 -8.98 -14.83 9.78
CA VAL A 414 -8.86 -16.29 9.89
C VAL A 414 -8.97 -16.83 11.32
N VAL A 415 -8.94 -15.94 12.31
CA VAL A 415 -9.03 -16.31 13.74
C VAL A 415 -10.46 -16.37 14.19
N ASP A 416 -11.27 -15.41 13.76
CA ASP A 416 -12.69 -15.35 14.04
C ASP A 416 -13.49 -15.69 12.78
N MET A 417 -13.97 -16.93 12.70
CA MET A 417 -14.74 -17.40 11.55
C MET A 417 -16.04 -16.62 11.33
N THR A 418 -16.52 -15.89 12.34
CA THR A 418 -17.68 -15.01 12.19
C THR A 418 -17.37 -13.75 11.37
N LYS A 419 -16.07 -13.39 11.27
CA LYS A 419 -15.58 -12.25 10.48
C LYS A 419 -14.84 -12.67 9.21
N TRP A 420 -14.82 -13.95 8.91
CA TRP A 420 -14.11 -14.53 7.75
C TRP A 420 -14.43 -13.86 6.41
N ALA A 421 -15.61 -13.28 6.27
CA ALA A 421 -16.01 -12.57 5.05
C ALA A 421 -15.40 -11.17 4.89
N MET A 422 -14.39 -10.81 5.66
CA MET A 422 -13.78 -9.49 5.69
C MET A 422 -12.28 -9.55 5.46
N SER A 423 -11.74 -8.52 4.81
CA SER A 423 -10.29 -8.31 4.67
C SER A 423 -9.96 -6.82 4.53
N PRO A 424 -10.16 -6.02 5.60
CA PRO A 424 -9.92 -4.60 5.55
C PRO A 424 -8.43 -4.29 5.49
N VAL A 425 -8.07 -3.32 4.66
CA VAL A 425 -6.73 -2.72 4.64
C VAL A 425 -6.82 -1.34 5.26
N TYR A 426 -6.16 -1.14 6.38
CA TYR A 426 -6.08 0.14 7.06
C TYR A 426 -4.72 0.79 6.86
N ARG A 427 -4.71 2.13 6.73
CA ARG A 427 -3.46 2.92 6.74
C ARG A 427 -2.71 2.75 8.08
N ASN A 428 -1.44 3.10 8.14
CA ASN A 428 -0.53 2.90 9.28
C ASN A 428 -0.25 1.43 9.66
N ASN A 429 -0.55 0.46 8.81
CA ASN A 429 -0.23 -0.93 9.03
C ASN A 429 0.75 -1.47 7.98
N ILE A 430 1.54 -2.44 8.40
CA ILE A 430 2.41 -3.24 7.55
C ILE A 430 1.86 -4.66 7.57
N TYR A 431 1.48 -5.16 6.41
CA TYR A 431 0.96 -6.51 6.22
C TYR A 431 2.06 -7.37 5.60
N ASN A 432 2.39 -8.48 6.23
CA ASN A 432 3.29 -9.46 5.65
C ASN A 432 2.57 -10.79 5.42
N VAL A 433 2.57 -11.23 4.18
CA VAL A 433 2.10 -12.55 3.78
C VAL A 433 3.29 -13.51 3.77
N ASP A 434 3.30 -14.49 4.67
CA ASP A 434 4.36 -15.49 4.74
C ASP A 434 3.85 -16.85 4.26
N ILE A 435 4.34 -17.29 3.11
CA ILE A 435 3.96 -18.55 2.48
C ILE A 435 4.58 -19.71 3.27
N LYS A 436 3.74 -20.63 3.74
CA LYS A 436 4.14 -21.80 4.54
C LYS A 436 4.26 -23.07 3.71
N SER A 437 3.40 -23.27 2.75
CA SER A 437 3.38 -24.45 1.89
C SER A 437 2.45 -24.28 0.70
N PHE A 438 2.59 -25.12 -0.29
CA PHE A 438 1.70 -25.23 -1.44
C PHE A 438 0.96 -26.57 -1.36
N GLN A 439 -0.36 -26.55 -1.34
CA GLN A 439 -1.17 -27.75 -1.13
C GLN A 439 -1.89 -28.24 -2.38
N ASN A 440 -2.02 -27.37 -3.40
CA ASN A 440 -2.64 -27.73 -4.66
C ASN A 440 -1.96 -26.99 -5.81
N ILE A 441 -2.18 -27.44 -7.04
CA ILE A 441 -1.78 -26.70 -8.23
C ILE A 441 -2.56 -25.39 -8.24
N GLY A 442 -1.87 -24.28 -8.41
CA GLY A 442 -2.50 -22.96 -8.47
C GLY A 442 -3.38 -22.80 -9.71
N LEU A 443 -4.02 -21.64 -9.82
CA LEU A 443 -4.82 -21.27 -10.99
C LEU A 443 -3.94 -21.14 -12.24
N SER A 444 -4.57 -21.25 -13.40
CA SER A 444 -3.93 -21.08 -14.72
C SER A 444 -3.60 -19.62 -15.06
N GLY A 445 -4.09 -18.66 -14.25
CA GLY A 445 -3.88 -17.23 -14.43
C GLY A 445 -4.37 -16.39 -13.25
N ASN A 446 -4.32 -15.07 -13.41
CA ASN A 446 -4.86 -14.12 -12.43
C ASN A 446 -6.37 -13.92 -12.65
N PRO A 447 -7.25 -14.36 -11.74
CA PRO A 447 -8.70 -14.24 -11.94
C PRO A 447 -9.24 -12.83 -11.69
N PHE A 448 -8.46 -11.95 -11.02
CA PHE A 448 -8.91 -10.65 -10.54
C PHE A 448 -8.25 -9.46 -11.24
N ASN A 449 -7.77 -9.61 -12.48
CA ASN A 449 -7.42 -8.48 -13.32
C ASN A 449 -8.55 -8.22 -14.33
N PRO A 450 -9.22 -7.05 -14.26
CA PRO A 450 -10.32 -6.74 -15.18
C PRO A 450 -9.86 -6.44 -16.60
N ASP A 451 -8.55 -6.24 -16.84
CA ASP A 451 -8.02 -5.96 -18.19
C ASP A 451 -8.25 -7.16 -19.12
N PRO A 452 -9.05 -7.01 -20.20
CA PRO A 452 -9.28 -8.09 -21.14
C PRO A 452 -8.04 -8.50 -21.93
N GLN A 453 -7.00 -7.66 -21.94
CA GLN A 453 -5.73 -7.92 -22.64
C GLN A 453 -4.64 -8.46 -21.70
N ASP A 454 -4.96 -8.73 -20.42
CA ASP A 454 -3.99 -9.31 -19.50
C ASP A 454 -3.44 -10.65 -20.06
N PRO A 455 -2.13 -10.77 -20.27
CA PRO A 455 -1.52 -12.02 -20.74
C PRO A 455 -1.63 -13.16 -19.72
N ASP A 456 -1.80 -12.80 -18.44
CA ASP A 456 -1.93 -13.72 -17.31
C ASP A 456 -3.41 -14.06 -17.00
N LYS A 457 -4.36 -13.79 -17.89
CA LYS A 457 -5.76 -14.22 -17.71
C LYS A 457 -5.85 -15.73 -17.55
N PRO A 458 -6.66 -16.22 -16.58
CA PRO A 458 -6.85 -17.64 -16.39
C PRO A 458 -7.60 -18.25 -17.57
N ASP A 459 -7.35 -19.53 -17.78
CA ASP A 459 -8.13 -20.32 -18.73
C ASP A 459 -9.61 -20.28 -18.32
N PRO A 460 -10.55 -19.92 -19.20
CA PRO A 460 -11.97 -19.85 -18.86
C PRO A 460 -12.57 -21.20 -18.46
N ASP A 461 -11.95 -22.29 -18.87
CA ASP A 461 -12.37 -23.66 -18.52
C ASP A 461 -11.79 -24.17 -17.19
N ASP A 462 -10.94 -23.37 -16.51
CA ASP A 462 -10.46 -23.68 -15.17
C ASP A 462 -11.63 -23.62 -14.17
N PRO A 463 -12.04 -24.77 -13.58
CA PRO A 463 -13.21 -24.85 -12.72
C PRO A 463 -13.02 -24.13 -11.38
N ASP A 464 -11.76 -23.83 -11.02
CA ASP A 464 -11.40 -23.18 -9.78
C ASP A 464 -11.34 -21.66 -9.92
N ASN A 465 -11.68 -21.09 -11.09
CA ASN A 465 -11.75 -19.65 -11.30
C ASN A 465 -12.84 -19.01 -10.44
N PRO A 466 -12.45 -18.15 -9.47
CA PRO A 466 -13.43 -17.46 -8.64
C PRO A 466 -14.13 -16.33 -9.42
N LYS A 467 -15.35 -16.00 -9.01
CA LYS A 467 -16.11 -14.89 -9.59
C LYS A 467 -15.97 -13.61 -8.76
N PRO A 468 -15.91 -12.44 -9.37
CA PRO A 468 -15.70 -11.19 -8.65
C PRO A 468 -16.84 -10.81 -7.70
N GLU A 469 -18.08 -11.22 -7.98
CA GLU A 469 -19.26 -10.97 -7.13
C GLU A 469 -19.39 -11.90 -5.92
N GLU A 470 -18.57 -12.94 -5.84
CA GLU A 470 -18.62 -13.89 -4.73
C GLU A 470 -18.03 -13.31 -3.44
N PRO A 471 -18.49 -13.76 -2.26
CA PRO A 471 -17.88 -13.43 -0.97
C PRO A 471 -16.46 -13.99 -0.87
N LEU A 472 -15.64 -13.48 0.06
CA LEU A 472 -14.23 -13.84 0.21
C LEU A 472 -13.98 -15.33 0.55
N PRO A 473 -14.78 -16.02 1.38
CA PRO A 473 -14.52 -17.40 1.73
C PRO A 473 -14.43 -18.27 0.48
N THR A 474 -13.41 -19.10 0.41
CA THR A 474 -13.27 -20.13 -0.61
C THR A 474 -13.13 -21.48 0.09
N GLU A 475 -13.77 -22.50 -0.43
CA GLU A 475 -13.66 -23.86 0.10
C GLU A 475 -12.29 -24.49 -0.18
N LYS A 476 -11.56 -23.93 -1.18
CA LYS A 476 -10.24 -24.42 -1.61
C LYS A 476 -9.17 -23.37 -1.36
N THR A 477 -8.23 -23.69 -0.48
CA THR A 477 -6.98 -22.97 -0.32
C THR A 477 -5.87 -23.72 -1.06
N PHE A 478 -5.31 -23.12 -2.10
CA PHE A 478 -4.23 -23.72 -2.87
C PHE A 478 -2.87 -23.58 -2.18
N MET A 479 -2.75 -22.64 -1.27
CA MET A 479 -1.52 -22.29 -0.58
C MET A 479 -1.83 -21.99 0.89
N VAL A 480 -0.97 -22.45 1.80
CA VAL A 480 -1.03 -22.07 3.22
C VAL A 480 -0.11 -20.90 3.45
N ALA A 481 -0.64 -19.82 3.97
CA ALA A 481 0.11 -18.65 4.38
C ALA A 481 -0.33 -18.14 5.75
N THR A 482 0.55 -17.41 6.41
CA THR A 482 0.25 -16.63 7.61
C THR A 482 0.36 -15.17 7.28
N ILE A 483 -0.63 -14.38 7.67
CA ILE A 483 -0.58 -12.91 7.58
C ILE A 483 -0.14 -12.38 8.95
N THR A 484 0.85 -11.48 8.93
CA THR A 484 1.32 -10.78 10.11
C THR A 484 1.12 -9.29 9.90
N ILE A 485 0.48 -8.63 10.87
CA ILE A 485 0.24 -7.19 10.87
C ILE A 485 1.19 -6.54 11.87
N THR A 486 1.99 -5.60 11.38
CA THR A 486 2.90 -4.82 12.21
C THR A 486 2.42 -3.37 12.23
N PRO A 487 2.02 -2.82 13.39
CA PRO A 487 1.69 -1.42 13.50
C PRO A 487 2.89 -0.55 13.11
N TRP A 488 2.62 0.43 12.27
CA TRP A 488 3.65 1.33 11.76
C TRP A 488 3.64 2.62 12.57
N THR A 489 4.52 2.70 13.55
CA THR A 489 4.67 3.84 14.44
C THR A 489 5.65 4.87 13.90
N TRP A 490 5.76 6.01 14.57
CA TRP A 490 6.74 7.05 14.27
C TRP A 490 8.16 6.52 14.51
N HIS A 491 9.05 6.78 13.55
CA HIS A 491 10.48 6.48 13.70
C HIS A 491 11.23 7.69 14.21
N ASN A 492 11.93 7.45 15.32
CA ASN A 492 12.88 8.37 15.88
C ASN A 492 14.27 8.08 15.32
N TYR A 493 14.79 8.89 14.42
CA TYR A 493 16.17 8.76 13.97
C TYR A 493 16.95 10.04 14.28
N SER A 494 18.10 9.86 14.94
CA SER A 494 19.13 10.90 15.00
C SER A 494 19.82 10.95 13.63
N ILE A 495 19.89 12.13 13.05
CA ILE A 495 20.80 12.38 11.93
C ILE A 495 22.12 12.74 12.58
N ASP A 496 23.08 11.84 12.55
CA ASP A 496 24.48 12.21 12.71
C ASP A 496 24.88 12.92 11.44
N LEU A 497 25.08 14.23 11.54
CA LEU A 497 25.60 15.10 10.48
C LEU A 497 27.12 14.97 10.38
#